data_9a0c682fb701ba0fa3e65cbb942545f9
#
_entry.id   9a0c682fb701ba0fa3e65cbb942545f9
#
_cell.length_a   1.000
_cell.length_b   1.000
_cell.length_c   1.000
_cell.angle_alpha   90.00
_cell.angle_beta   90.00
_cell.angle_gamma   90.00
#
_symmetry.space_group_name_H-M   'P 1'
#
loop_
_entity.id
_entity.type
_entity.pdbx_description
1 polymer ?
#
loop_
_entity_poly.entity_id
_entity_poly.type
_entity_poly.pdbx_seq_one_letter_code
_entity_poly.pdbx_strand_id
1 'polypeptide(L)'
;MRKFILPVLLCFIFINPATANDEIKSLLKTLDKALKYKLDYAEQKQEQIDSLKIELKLHHKIRKKVQIAELLCFAYSSFQKDSALTYAIHMNELAQESGDRELIIEAKLDYARILSSMGFFKEALSIVNPIQHELLSPKLKVEYFLGQATIYNHQKNFASNEIESRKNDLIEQTYRDSLLQCAEVPSNIRAFTIAPILLHKKKYNDAIHMLDSAYLSYPQYSRNAGILAYSLASAYQGKG
;
A
#
# COMPACT_ATOMS: atom_id res chain seq x y z
N MET A 1 -40.02 56.59 25.43
CA MET A 1 -39.55 55.64 24.38
C MET A 1 -38.07 55.46 24.55
N ARG A 2 -37.66 54.36 25.22
CA ARG A 2 -36.24 53.98 25.41
C ARG A 2 -35.88 52.99 24.36
N LYS A 3 -34.94 53.33 23.44
CA LYS A 3 -34.36 52.45 22.47
C LYS A 3 -33.29 51.55 23.14
N PHE A 4 -33.54 50.26 23.23
CA PHE A 4 -32.53 49.27 23.59
C PHE A 4 -31.66 48.99 22.35
N ILE A 5 -30.39 49.36 22.43
CA ILE A 5 -29.36 48.97 21.47
C ILE A 5 -28.73 47.69 22.03
N LEU A 6 -28.96 46.59 21.33
CA LEU A 6 -28.34 45.27 21.61
C LEU A 6 -26.94 45.26 20.99
N PRO A 7 -25.84 45.06 21.75
CA PRO A 7 -24.52 44.90 21.14
C PRO A 7 -24.40 43.47 20.58
N VAL A 8 -24.30 43.38 19.27
CA VAL A 8 -23.90 42.14 18.57
C VAL A 8 -22.44 41.89 18.91
N LEU A 9 -22.21 40.90 19.79
CA LEU A 9 -20.87 40.44 20.14
C LEU A 9 -20.37 39.55 18.94
N LEU A 10 -19.58 40.15 18.05
CA LEU A 10 -18.87 39.45 17.03
C LEU A 10 -17.74 38.62 17.68
N CYS A 11 -17.98 37.34 17.95
CA CYS A 11 -16.94 36.41 18.29
C CYS A 11 -16.09 36.14 17.02
N PHE A 12 -15.04 36.96 16.84
CA PHE A 12 -13.94 36.61 15.95
C PHE A 12 -13.25 35.39 16.56
N ILE A 13 -13.55 34.21 16.02
CA ILE A 13 -12.72 33.01 16.24
C ILE A 13 -11.43 33.31 15.49
N PHE A 14 -10.43 33.80 16.22
CA PHE A 14 -9.05 33.85 15.73
C PHE A 14 -8.56 32.40 15.58
N ILE A 15 -8.74 31.84 14.39
CA ILE A 15 -7.95 30.69 13.97
C ILE A 15 -6.52 31.21 13.90
N ASN A 16 -5.69 30.79 14.84
CA ASN A 16 -4.32 31.27 14.99
C ASN A 16 -3.47 30.71 13.83
N PRO A 17 -3.13 31.49 12.79
CA PRO A 17 -2.31 30.99 11.68
C PRO A 17 -0.86 30.68 12.13
N ALA A 18 -0.47 31.11 13.33
CA ALA A 18 0.84 30.84 13.90
C ALA A 18 1.09 29.36 14.20
N THR A 19 0.07 28.62 14.67
CA THR A 19 0.23 27.20 15.01
C THR A 19 0.44 26.32 13.77
N ALA A 20 -0.28 26.60 12.69
CA ALA A 20 -0.13 25.88 11.42
C ALA A 20 1.28 26.10 10.81
N ASN A 21 1.86 27.31 10.96
CA ASN A 21 3.19 27.62 10.46
C ASN A 21 4.30 26.92 11.26
N ASP A 22 4.12 26.76 12.57
CA ASP A 22 5.09 26.07 13.42
C ASP A 22 5.05 24.56 13.22
N GLU A 23 3.87 23.99 12.96
CA GLU A 23 3.74 22.57 12.58
C GLU A 23 4.41 22.30 11.23
N ILE A 24 4.17 23.13 10.22
CA ILE A 24 4.83 23.01 8.91
C ILE A 24 6.35 23.11 9.06
N LYS A 25 6.87 24.06 9.84
CA LYS A 25 8.30 24.19 10.11
C LYS A 25 8.89 22.95 10.78
N SER A 26 8.15 22.37 11.74
CA SER A 26 8.56 21.12 12.39
C SER A 26 8.62 19.95 11.41
N LEU A 27 7.62 19.82 10.53
CA LEU A 27 7.60 18.79 9.49
C LEU A 27 8.73 18.96 8.48
N LEU A 28 9.01 20.21 8.04
CA LEU A 28 10.15 20.51 7.15
C LEU A 28 11.47 20.16 7.81
N LYS A 29 11.67 20.51 9.08
CA LYS A 29 12.88 20.12 9.82
C LYS A 29 13.05 18.61 9.92
N THR A 30 11.95 17.88 10.08
CA THR A 30 11.95 16.41 10.08
C THR A 30 12.33 15.85 8.71
N LEU A 31 11.81 16.45 7.64
CA LEU A 31 12.18 16.11 6.27
C LEU A 31 13.67 16.37 5.99
N ASP A 32 14.17 17.54 6.37
CA ASP A 32 15.60 17.89 6.22
C ASP A 32 16.50 16.89 6.96
N LYS A 33 16.09 16.48 8.17
CA LYS A 33 16.80 15.44 8.92
C LYS A 33 16.77 14.10 8.18
N ALA A 34 15.62 13.68 7.65
CA ALA A 34 15.52 12.44 6.88
C ALA A 34 16.39 12.47 5.62
N LEU A 35 16.41 13.61 4.90
CA LEU A 35 17.27 13.79 3.72
C LEU A 35 18.76 13.74 4.07
N LYS A 36 19.16 14.32 5.20
CA LYS A 36 20.55 14.27 5.68
C LYS A 36 21.04 12.84 5.94
N TYR A 37 20.16 11.97 6.45
CA TYR A 37 20.48 10.57 6.76
C TYR A 37 20.10 9.59 5.64
N LYS A 38 19.84 10.10 4.43
CA LYS A 38 19.44 9.26 3.28
C LYS A 38 20.44 8.14 2.98
N LEU A 39 21.73 8.42 3.07
CA LEU A 39 22.78 7.43 2.80
C LEU A 39 22.82 6.35 3.88
N ASP A 40 22.68 6.72 5.15
CA ASP A 40 22.63 5.77 6.28
C ASP A 40 21.43 4.82 6.14
N TYR A 41 20.27 5.34 5.72
CA TYR A 41 19.10 4.49 5.44
C TYR A 41 19.33 3.54 4.27
N ALA A 42 20.03 3.99 3.23
CA ALA A 42 20.37 3.15 2.09
C ALA A 42 21.34 2.03 2.48
N GLU A 43 22.34 2.34 3.31
CA GLU A 43 23.29 1.36 3.85
C GLU A 43 22.60 0.32 4.72
N GLN A 44 21.79 0.74 5.70
CA GLN A 44 20.99 -0.16 6.54
C GLN A 44 20.07 -1.07 5.71
N LYS A 45 19.48 -0.53 4.64
CA LYS A 45 18.66 -1.31 3.72
C LYS A 45 19.47 -2.35 2.96
N GLN A 46 20.67 -2.00 2.53
CA GLN A 46 21.57 -2.91 1.85
C GLN A 46 22.04 -4.03 2.80
N GLU A 47 22.41 -3.72 4.04
CA GLU A 47 22.77 -4.71 5.06
C GLU A 47 21.63 -5.70 5.31
N GLN A 48 20.38 -5.21 5.42
CA GLN A 48 19.21 -6.05 5.55
C GLN A 48 19.05 -7.02 4.37
N ILE A 49 19.22 -6.52 3.14
CA ILE A 49 19.15 -7.31 1.93
C ILE A 49 20.24 -8.38 1.90
N ASP A 50 21.46 -8.04 2.26
CA ASP A 50 22.60 -8.97 2.24
C ASP A 50 22.44 -10.06 3.32
N SER A 51 21.89 -9.70 4.49
CA SER A 51 21.51 -10.69 5.51
C SER A 51 20.45 -11.67 4.99
N LEU A 52 19.40 -11.18 4.32
CA LEU A 52 18.36 -12.05 3.72
C LEU A 52 18.94 -12.97 2.62
N LYS A 53 19.89 -12.48 1.81
CA LYS A 53 20.56 -13.33 0.80
C LYS A 53 21.37 -14.46 1.41
N ILE A 54 22.06 -14.17 2.51
CA ILE A 54 22.81 -15.20 3.27
C ILE A 54 21.82 -16.20 3.86
N GLU A 55 20.74 -15.72 4.49
CA GLU A 55 19.70 -16.58 5.07
C GLU A 55 19.08 -17.49 4.00
N LEU A 56 18.77 -16.97 2.82
CA LEU A 56 18.22 -17.73 1.69
C LEU A 56 19.12 -18.92 1.29
N LYS A 57 20.45 -18.69 1.25
CA LYS A 57 21.42 -19.73 0.91
C LYS A 57 21.54 -20.80 1.99
N LEU A 58 21.45 -20.43 3.25
CA LEU A 58 21.64 -21.32 4.39
C LEU A 58 20.42 -22.18 4.72
N HIS A 59 19.23 -21.72 4.35
CA HIS A 59 18.01 -22.45 4.69
C HIS A 59 17.79 -23.68 3.78
N HIS A 60 17.39 -24.81 4.43
CA HIS A 60 17.06 -26.07 3.73
C HIS A 60 15.56 -26.27 3.52
N LYS A 61 14.71 -25.67 4.36
CA LYS A 61 13.24 -25.79 4.28
C LYS A 61 12.69 -24.90 3.17
N ILE A 62 12.09 -25.52 2.14
CA ILE A 62 11.62 -24.84 0.95
C ILE A 62 10.59 -23.71 1.27
N ARG A 63 9.64 -23.95 2.18
CA ARG A 63 8.66 -22.93 2.61
C ARG A 63 9.36 -21.70 3.21
N LYS A 64 10.45 -21.89 3.98
CA LYS A 64 11.22 -20.78 4.53
C LYS A 64 12.00 -20.03 3.44
N LYS A 65 12.53 -20.74 2.45
CA LYS A 65 13.17 -20.11 1.29
C LYS A 65 12.20 -19.23 0.52
N VAL A 66 10.96 -19.71 0.29
CA VAL A 66 9.90 -18.90 -0.35
C VAL A 66 9.63 -17.62 0.43
N GLN A 67 9.47 -17.71 1.76
CA GLN A 67 9.27 -16.53 2.60
C GLN A 67 10.44 -15.53 2.55
N ILE A 68 11.69 -16.02 2.52
CA ILE A 68 12.86 -15.15 2.43
C ILE A 68 12.94 -14.51 1.03
N ALA A 69 12.64 -15.25 -0.03
CA ALA A 69 12.58 -14.71 -1.38
C ALA A 69 11.49 -13.65 -1.53
N GLU A 70 10.33 -13.82 -0.87
CA GLU A 70 9.27 -12.82 -0.76
C GLU A 70 9.78 -11.55 -0.07
N LEU A 71 10.49 -11.67 1.07
CA LEU A 71 11.08 -10.53 1.77
C LEU A 71 12.10 -9.79 0.90
N LEU A 72 12.92 -10.50 0.13
CA LEU A 72 13.87 -9.91 -0.82
C LEU A 72 13.14 -9.18 -1.96
N CYS A 73 12.08 -9.77 -2.49
CA CYS A 73 11.22 -9.16 -3.48
C CYS A 73 10.65 -7.82 -2.98
N PHE A 74 10.09 -7.81 -1.78
CA PHE A 74 9.61 -6.58 -1.14
C PHE A 74 10.72 -5.58 -0.86
N ALA A 75 11.88 -6.04 -0.39
CA ALA A 75 13.02 -5.17 -0.11
C ALA A 75 13.47 -4.40 -1.35
N TYR A 76 13.48 -5.04 -2.51
CA TYR A 76 13.88 -4.43 -3.78
C TYR A 76 12.79 -3.65 -4.51
N SER A 77 11.51 -3.95 -4.27
CA SER A 77 10.38 -3.44 -5.07
C SER A 77 10.27 -1.90 -5.13
N SER A 78 10.85 -1.18 -4.17
CA SER A 78 10.77 0.29 -4.08
C SER A 78 11.88 1.03 -4.80
N PHE A 79 13.03 0.36 -5.13
CA PHE A 79 14.19 1.06 -5.70
C PHE A 79 14.95 0.28 -6.78
N GLN A 80 14.82 -1.05 -6.84
CA GLN A 80 15.52 -1.87 -7.83
C GLN A 80 14.60 -2.96 -8.36
N LYS A 81 13.75 -2.58 -9.31
CA LYS A 81 12.66 -3.44 -9.81
C LYS A 81 13.17 -4.71 -10.49
N ASP A 82 14.30 -4.67 -11.20
CA ASP A 82 14.87 -5.85 -11.85
C ASP A 82 15.29 -6.92 -10.83
N SER A 83 15.89 -6.50 -9.71
CA SER A 83 16.19 -7.42 -8.61
C SER A 83 14.92 -7.96 -7.94
N ALA A 84 13.89 -7.11 -7.77
CA ALA A 84 12.60 -7.56 -7.27
C ALA A 84 11.99 -8.63 -8.18
N LEU A 85 12.05 -8.44 -9.49
CA LEU A 85 11.57 -9.42 -10.47
C LEU A 85 12.36 -10.73 -10.39
N THR A 86 13.68 -10.66 -10.29
CA THR A 86 14.55 -11.85 -10.15
C THR A 86 14.14 -12.68 -8.94
N TYR A 87 13.93 -12.04 -7.79
CA TYR A 87 13.49 -12.76 -6.58
C TYR A 87 12.03 -13.22 -6.65
N ALA A 88 11.14 -12.51 -7.36
CA ALA A 88 9.78 -12.96 -7.60
C ALA A 88 9.72 -14.23 -8.47
N ILE A 89 10.56 -14.32 -9.50
CA ILE A 89 10.71 -15.54 -10.31
C ILE A 89 11.22 -16.67 -9.43
N HIS A 90 12.32 -16.45 -8.71
CA HIS A 90 12.90 -17.47 -7.83
C HIS A 90 11.94 -17.96 -6.75
N MET A 91 11.17 -17.05 -6.14
CA MET A 91 10.11 -17.38 -5.19
C MET A 91 9.04 -18.30 -5.82
N ASN A 92 8.61 -17.98 -7.05
CA ASN A 92 7.62 -18.79 -7.76
C ASN A 92 8.17 -20.18 -8.11
N GLU A 93 9.43 -20.30 -8.53
CA GLU A 93 10.11 -21.57 -8.78
C GLU A 93 10.16 -22.44 -7.51
N LEU A 94 10.63 -21.89 -6.39
CA LEU A 94 10.67 -22.56 -5.10
C LEU A 94 9.28 -23.01 -4.63
N ALA A 95 8.25 -22.20 -4.86
CA ALA A 95 6.89 -22.56 -4.52
C ALA A 95 6.40 -23.74 -5.38
N GLN A 96 6.69 -23.77 -6.68
CA GLN A 96 6.37 -24.90 -7.55
C GLN A 96 7.08 -26.18 -7.10
N GLU A 97 8.36 -26.11 -6.75
CA GLU A 97 9.13 -27.25 -6.21
C GLU A 97 8.53 -27.80 -4.93
N SER A 98 7.87 -26.96 -4.11
CA SER A 98 7.25 -27.41 -2.85
C SER A 98 6.07 -28.36 -3.06
N GLY A 99 5.37 -28.28 -4.18
CA GLY A 99 4.10 -28.94 -4.43
C GLY A 99 2.94 -28.45 -3.55
N ASP A 100 3.15 -27.46 -2.69
CA ASP A 100 2.15 -26.90 -1.80
C ASP A 100 1.25 -25.91 -2.57
N ARG A 101 -0.02 -26.30 -2.77
CA ARG A 101 -0.97 -25.54 -3.57
C ARG A 101 -1.17 -24.11 -3.05
N GLU A 102 -1.28 -23.91 -1.73
CA GLU A 102 -1.47 -22.58 -1.17
C GLU A 102 -0.24 -21.70 -1.38
N LEU A 103 0.95 -22.25 -1.13
CA LEU A 103 2.22 -21.55 -1.34
C LEU A 103 2.44 -21.17 -2.79
N ILE A 104 2.05 -22.05 -3.73
CA ILE A 104 2.10 -21.78 -5.18
C ILE A 104 1.20 -20.60 -5.53
N ILE A 105 0.00 -20.54 -4.96
CA ILE A 105 -0.95 -19.45 -5.23
C ILE A 105 -0.45 -18.14 -4.63
N GLU A 106 0.05 -18.14 -3.39
CA GLU A 106 0.66 -16.97 -2.74
C GLU A 106 1.79 -16.41 -3.63
N ALA A 107 2.73 -17.26 -4.04
CA ALA A 107 3.84 -16.85 -4.89
C ALA A 107 3.40 -16.30 -6.25
N LYS A 108 2.38 -16.89 -6.88
CA LYS A 108 1.80 -16.39 -8.13
C LYS A 108 1.19 -15.00 -7.98
N LEU A 109 0.47 -14.77 -6.89
CA LEU A 109 -0.14 -13.46 -6.61
C LEU A 109 0.92 -12.38 -6.41
N ASP A 110 1.99 -12.68 -5.67
CA ASP A 110 3.11 -11.75 -5.47
C ASP A 110 3.88 -11.49 -6.76
N TYR A 111 4.17 -12.53 -7.54
CA TYR A 111 4.83 -12.39 -8.82
C TYR A 111 4.03 -11.50 -9.78
N ALA A 112 2.71 -11.71 -9.87
CA ALA A 112 1.84 -10.88 -10.68
C ALA A 112 1.80 -9.41 -10.21
N ARG A 113 1.84 -9.16 -8.89
CA ARG A 113 1.95 -7.79 -8.34
C ARG A 113 3.24 -7.09 -8.76
N ILE A 114 4.36 -7.80 -8.75
CA ILE A 114 5.64 -7.25 -9.22
C ILE A 114 5.58 -6.94 -10.71
N LEU A 115 5.14 -7.88 -11.55
CA LEU A 115 4.97 -7.66 -12.99
C LEU A 115 4.10 -6.43 -13.27
N SER A 116 2.96 -6.30 -12.59
CA SER A 116 2.06 -5.15 -12.78
C SER A 116 2.71 -3.82 -12.37
N SER A 117 3.55 -3.82 -11.32
CA SER A 117 4.29 -2.62 -10.90
C SER A 117 5.32 -2.14 -11.91
N MET A 118 5.70 -3.01 -12.85
CA MET A 118 6.63 -2.75 -13.95
C MET A 118 5.92 -2.47 -15.28
N GLY A 119 4.57 -2.54 -15.30
CA GLY A 119 3.76 -2.33 -16.51
C GLY A 119 3.47 -3.59 -17.33
N PHE A 120 3.92 -4.78 -16.89
CA PHE A 120 3.64 -6.08 -17.54
C PHE A 120 2.25 -6.60 -17.16
N PHE A 121 1.22 -5.84 -17.56
CA PHE A 121 -0.16 -6.12 -17.13
C PHE A 121 -0.74 -7.39 -17.75
N LYS A 122 -0.43 -7.66 -19.02
CA LYS A 122 -0.88 -8.86 -19.72
C LYS A 122 -0.37 -10.12 -19.03
N GLU A 123 0.91 -10.13 -18.72
CA GLU A 123 1.61 -11.22 -18.04
C GLU A 123 1.06 -11.39 -16.61
N ALA A 124 0.89 -10.30 -15.87
CA ALA A 124 0.31 -10.33 -14.54
C ALA A 124 -1.10 -10.94 -14.54
N LEU A 125 -1.98 -10.49 -15.43
CA LEU A 125 -3.34 -11.00 -15.56
C LEU A 125 -3.38 -12.46 -16.04
N SER A 126 -2.47 -12.87 -16.92
CA SER A 126 -2.38 -14.28 -17.36
C SER A 126 -2.06 -15.25 -16.23
N ILE A 127 -1.37 -14.78 -15.18
CA ILE A 127 -1.03 -15.57 -14.00
C ILE A 127 -2.23 -15.68 -13.05
N VAL A 128 -2.96 -14.58 -12.81
CA VAL A 128 -4.00 -14.53 -11.77
C VAL A 128 -5.38 -14.94 -12.25
N ASN A 129 -5.74 -14.67 -13.52
CA ASN A 129 -7.08 -14.97 -14.05
C ASN A 129 -7.44 -16.48 -14.01
N PRO A 130 -6.51 -17.43 -14.21
CA PRO A 130 -6.83 -18.86 -14.10
C PRO A 130 -7.10 -19.34 -12.66
N ILE A 131 -6.86 -18.51 -11.65
CA ILE A 131 -7.07 -18.88 -10.24
C ILE A 131 -8.56 -18.89 -9.93
N GLN A 132 -9.09 -20.08 -9.59
CA GLN A 132 -10.49 -20.24 -9.16
C GLN A 132 -10.64 -19.75 -7.71
N HIS A 133 -10.96 -18.47 -7.55
CA HIS A 133 -10.98 -17.82 -6.24
C HIS A 133 -12.06 -18.38 -5.29
N GLU A 134 -13.10 -19.01 -5.82
CA GLU A 134 -14.14 -19.68 -5.03
C GLU A 134 -13.57 -20.83 -4.19
N LEU A 135 -12.53 -21.49 -4.68
CA LEU A 135 -11.89 -22.66 -4.07
C LEU A 135 -10.72 -22.28 -3.13
N LEU A 136 -10.48 -20.98 -2.94
CA LEU A 136 -9.43 -20.51 -2.07
C LEU A 136 -9.83 -20.53 -0.60
N SER A 137 -8.85 -20.73 0.29
CA SER A 137 -9.02 -20.50 1.72
C SER A 137 -9.38 -19.01 1.97
N PRO A 138 -10.03 -18.67 3.09
CA PRO A 138 -10.39 -17.28 3.40
C PRO A 138 -9.21 -16.32 3.32
N LYS A 139 -8.03 -16.73 3.80
CA LYS A 139 -6.79 -15.95 3.70
C LYS A 139 -6.41 -15.69 2.25
N LEU A 140 -6.37 -16.72 1.42
CA LEU A 140 -5.99 -16.60 0.01
C LEU A 140 -7.00 -15.81 -0.82
N LYS A 141 -8.30 -15.83 -0.46
CA LYS A 141 -9.30 -14.95 -1.09
C LYS A 141 -8.97 -13.48 -0.86
N VAL A 142 -8.58 -13.10 0.35
CA VAL A 142 -8.15 -11.74 0.67
C VAL A 142 -6.96 -11.34 -0.20
N GLU A 143 -5.92 -12.18 -0.27
CA GLU A 143 -4.74 -11.93 -1.09
C GLU A 143 -5.05 -11.86 -2.58
N TYR A 144 -5.95 -12.71 -3.08
CA TYR A 144 -6.40 -12.70 -4.47
C TYR A 144 -7.08 -11.38 -4.84
N PHE A 145 -8.10 -10.97 -4.06
CA PHE A 145 -8.83 -9.73 -4.36
C PHE A 145 -7.96 -8.49 -4.18
N LEU A 146 -7.07 -8.50 -3.17
CA LEU A 146 -6.07 -7.43 -2.99
C LEU A 146 -5.09 -7.39 -4.17
N GLY A 147 -4.62 -8.54 -4.63
CA GLY A 147 -3.73 -8.67 -5.79
C GLY A 147 -4.37 -8.13 -7.06
N GLN A 148 -5.61 -8.54 -7.36
CA GLN A 148 -6.37 -8.04 -8.51
C GLN A 148 -6.59 -6.53 -8.43
N ALA A 149 -7.06 -6.00 -7.29
CA ALA A 149 -7.23 -4.57 -7.09
C ALA A 149 -5.91 -3.80 -7.31
N THR A 150 -4.78 -4.35 -6.85
CA THR A 150 -3.46 -3.74 -7.03
C THR A 150 -3.04 -3.71 -8.51
N ILE A 151 -3.26 -4.79 -9.26
CA ILE A 151 -2.94 -4.86 -10.69
C ILE A 151 -3.73 -3.79 -11.46
N TYR A 152 -5.05 -3.69 -11.23
CA TYR A 152 -5.88 -2.69 -11.90
C TYR A 152 -5.59 -1.26 -11.44
N ASN A 153 -5.17 -1.04 -10.18
CA ASN A 153 -4.67 0.25 -9.71
C ASN A 153 -3.39 0.67 -10.46
N HIS A 154 -2.44 -0.25 -10.63
CA HIS A 154 -1.26 0.03 -11.43
C HIS A 154 -1.66 0.33 -12.89
N GLN A 155 -2.51 -0.49 -13.49
CA GLN A 155 -2.96 -0.30 -14.88
C GLN A 155 -3.68 1.04 -15.07
N LYS A 156 -4.50 1.47 -14.10
CA LYS A 156 -5.11 2.80 -14.06
C LYS A 156 -4.08 3.92 -14.11
N ASN A 157 -3.02 3.80 -13.27
CA ASN A 157 -1.98 4.83 -13.17
C ASN A 157 -1.04 4.87 -14.38
N PHE A 158 -0.96 3.79 -15.16
CA PHE A 158 -0.21 3.71 -16.42
C PHE A 158 -1.06 4.00 -17.65
N ALA A 159 -2.37 4.22 -17.48
CA ALA A 159 -3.28 4.43 -18.60
C ALA A 159 -2.89 5.68 -19.41
N SER A 160 -2.91 5.53 -20.73
CA SER A 160 -2.53 6.60 -21.69
C SER A 160 -3.64 7.65 -21.89
N ASN A 161 -4.86 7.33 -21.48
CA ASN A 161 -6.03 8.20 -21.62
C ASN A 161 -7.05 8.01 -20.48
N GLU A 162 -7.95 8.99 -20.34
CA GLU A 162 -8.93 9.02 -19.26
C GLU A 162 -9.97 7.88 -19.34
N ILE A 163 -10.33 7.44 -20.55
CA ILE A 163 -11.33 6.37 -20.73
C ILE A 163 -10.78 5.06 -20.17
N GLU A 164 -9.53 4.74 -20.50
CA GLU A 164 -8.86 3.55 -19.99
C GLU A 164 -8.64 3.64 -18.47
N SER A 165 -8.21 4.79 -17.98
CA SER A 165 -8.05 5.05 -16.55
C SER A 165 -9.36 4.81 -15.78
N ARG A 166 -10.48 5.37 -16.24
CA ARG A 166 -11.80 5.18 -15.63
C ARG A 166 -12.27 3.72 -15.68
N LYS A 167 -12.03 3.03 -16.80
CA LYS A 167 -12.36 1.60 -16.92
C LYS A 167 -11.62 0.78 -15.86
N ASN A 168 -10.32 0.99 -15.72
CA ASN A 168 -9.49 0.28 -14.76
C ASN A 168 -9.87 0.63 -13.32
N ASP A 169 -10.25 1.88 -13.04
CA ASP A 169 -10.74 2.32 -11.74
C ASP A 169 -12.03 1.58 -11.33
N LEU A 170 -12.99 1.43 -12.24
CA LEU A 170 -14.22 0.67 -11.97
C LEU A 170 -13.93 -0.80 -11.65
N ILE A 171 -13.00 -1.42 -12.37
CA ILE A 171 -12.61 -2.83 -12.11
C ILE A 171 -11.88 -2.93 -10.77
N GLU A 172 -10.94 -2.03 -10.48
CA GLU A 172 -10.27 -1.95 -9.19
C GLU A 172 -11.27 -1.90 -8.04
N GLN A 173 -12.30 -1.05 -8.14
CA GLN A 173 -13.33 -0.91 -7.12
C GLN A 173 -14.16 -2.18 -6.94
N THR A 174 -14.50 -2.89 -8.03
CA THR A 174 -15.20 -4.17 -7.95
C THR A 174 -14.40 -5.19 -7.12
N TYR A 175 -13.09 -5.28 -7.30
CA TYR A 175 -12.24 -6.16 -6.51
C TYR A 175 -12.09 -5.69 -5.05
N ARG A 176 -12.05 -4.38 -4.80
CA ARG A 176 -12.06 -3.82 -3.44
C ARG A 176 -13.36 -4.10 -2.71
N ASP A 177 -14.49 -4.00 -3.39
CA ASP A 177 -15.80 -4.34 -2.81
C ASP A 177 -15.89 -5.84 -2.50
N SER A 178 -15.35 -6.70 -3.37
CA SER A 178 -15.25 -8.14 -3.12
C SER A 178 -14.34 -8.46 -1.92
N LEU A 179 -13.23 -7.73 -1.78
CA LEU A 179 -12.34 -7.85 -0.62
C LEU A 179 -13.04 -7.47 0.69
N LEU A 180 -13.89 -6.43 0.68
CA LEU A 180 -14.65 -6.02 1.86
C LEU A 180 -15.70 -7.05 2.30
N GLN A 181 -16.14 -7.91 1.38
CA GLN A 181 -17.08 -9.01 1.68
C GLN A 181 -16.39 -10.24 2.27
N CYS A 182 -15.03 -10.28 2.22
CA CYS A 182 -14.29 -11.34 2.88
C CYS A 182 -14.45 -11.23 4.40
N ALA A 183 -14.77 -12.35 5.07
CA ALA A 183 -15.10 -12.37 6.50
C ALA A 183 -13.96 -11.89 7.41
N GLU A 184 -12.71 -12.00 6.95
CA GLU A 184 -11.54 -11.74 7.76
C GLU A 184 -10.50 -10.89 6.97
N VAL A 185 -10.79 -9.61 6.77
CA VAL A 185 -9.74 -8.69 6.30
C VAL A 185 -8.86 -8.32 7.49
N PRO A 186 -7.56 -8.69 7.51
CA PRO A 186 -6.64 -8.32 8.59
C PRO A 186 -6.63 -6.81 8.82
N SER A 187 -6.56 -6.39 10.07
CA SER A 187 -6.60 -4.96 10.46
C SER A 187 -5.52 -4.12 9.79
N ASN A 188 -4.33 -4.70 9.61
CA ASN A 188 -3.20 -4.06 8.93
C ASN A 188 -3.45 -3.80 7.43
N ILE A 189 -4.24 -4.65 6.76
CA ILE A 189 -4.60 -4.47 5.34
C ILE A 189 -5.82 -3.56 5.20
N ARG A 190 -6.69 -3.55 6.20
CA ARG A 190 -7.99 -2.88 6.17
C ARG A 190 -7.87 -1.37 5.83
N ALA A 191 -6.92 -0.67 6.40
CA ALA A 191 -6.70 0.75 6.11
C ALA A 191 -6.30 0.98 4.65
N PHE A 192 -5.42 0.14 4.09
CA PHE A 192 -4.99 0.23 2.69
C PHE A 192 -6.11 -0.11 1.69
N THR A 193 -7.13 -0.82 2.14
CA THR A 193 -8.25 -1.28 1.30
C THR A 193 -9.43 -0.34 1.39
N ILE A 194 -9.84 0.03 2.60
CA ILE A 194 -11.06 0.81 2.86
C ILE A 194 -10.83 2.30 2.63
N ALA A 195 -9.67 2.84 3.03
CA ALA A 195 -9.43 4.27 2.88
C ALA A 195 -9.52 4.76 1.43
N PRO A 196 -8.98 4.07 0.40
CA PRO A 196 -9.20 4.47 -0.99
C PRO A 196 -10.68 4.51 -1.39
N ILE A 197 -11.49 3.57 -0.89
CA ILE A 197 -12.94 3.56 -1.15
C ILE A 197 -13.63 4.76 -0.49
N LEU A 198 -13.25 5.08 0.74
CA LEU A 198 -13.77 6.25 1.46
C LEU A 198 -13.40 7.55 0.74
N LEU A 199 -12.16 7.67 0.28
CA LEU A 199 -11.67 8.81 -0.49
C LEU A 199 -12.45 8.97 -1.81
N HIS A 200 -12.65 7.88 -2.53
CA HIS A 200 -13.45 7.87 -3.76
C HIS A 200 -14.90 8.31 -3.50
N LYS A 201 -15.50 7.86 -2.40
CA LYS A 201 -16.84 8.25 -1.97
C LYS A 201 -16.88 9.64 -1.29
N LYS A 202 -15.78 10.38 -1.29
CA LYS A 202 -15.61 11.70 -0.65
C LYS A 202 -15.93 11.72 0.86
N LYS A 203 -15.82 10.56 1.51
CA LYS A 203 -15.99 10.41 2.96
C LYS A 203 -14.64 10.69 3.67
N TYR A 204 -14.16 11.92 3.52
CA TYR A 204 -12.82 12.32 3.96
C TYR A 204 -12.59 12.15 5.46
N ASN A 205 -13.57 12.51 6.29
CA ASN A 205 -13.43 12.40 7.76
C ASN A 205 -13.26 10.94 8.20
N ASP A 206 -14.04 10.02 7.62
CA ASP A 206 -13.95 8.59 7.93
C ASP A 206 -12.59 8.02 7.46
N ALA A 207 -12.13 8.46 6.28
CA ALA A 207 -10.84 8.10 5.75
C ALA A 207 -9.69 8.59 6.64
N ILE A 208 -9.71 9.86 7.06
CA ILE A 208 -8.71 10.46 7.95
C ILE A 208 -8.63 9.68 9.26
N HIS A 209 -9.77 9.46 9.94
CA HIS A 209 -9.78 8.73 11.21
C HIS A 209 -9.17 7.32 11.09
N MET A 210 -9.50 6.60 10.03
CA MET A 210 -8.97 5.26 9.77
C MET A 210 -7.47 5.28 9.47
N LEU A 211 -7.03 6.22 8.63
CA LEU A 211 -5.64 6.35 8.21
C LEU A 211 -4.74 6.81 9.35
N ASP A 212 -5.18 7.76 10.19
CA ASP A 212 -4.46 8.20 11.38
C ASP A 212 -4.20 7.05 12.33
N SER A 213 -5.25 6.28 12.66
CA SER A 213 -5.13 5.11 13.54
C SER A 213 -4.15 4.07 12.98
N ALA A 214 -4.24 3.81 11.66
CA ALA A 214 -3.34 2.88 11.01
C ALA A 214 -1.90 3.40 10.94
N TYR A 215 -1.69 4.67 10.63
CA TYR A 215 -0.37 5.30 10.55
C TYR A 215 0.41 5.17 11.87
N LEU A 216 -0.26 5.40 13.00
CA LEU A 216 0.35 5.26 14.33
C LEU A 216 0.75 3.82 14.68
N SER A 217 0.19 2.83 14.01
CA SER A 217 0.50 1.40 14.25
C SER A 217 1.77 0.91 13.54
N TYR A 218 2.30 1.69 12.60
CA TYR A 218 3.50 1.31 11.84
C TYR A 218 4.75 2.04 12.33
N PRO A 219 5.94 1.40 12.26
CA PRO A 219 7.20 2.09 12.55
C PRO A 219 7.36 3.32 11.64
N GLN A 220 7.74 4.46 12.24
CA GLN A 220 8.15 5.64 11.49
C GLN A 220 9.21 5.23 10.47
N TYR A 221 9.17 5.81 9.27
CA TYR A 221 10.09 5.50 8.16
C TYR A 221 9.87 4.13 7.49
N SER A 222 8.86 3.34 7.89
CA SER A 222 8.49 2.16 7.12
C SER A 222 7.79 2.56 5.81
N ARG A 223 7.89 1.70 4.78
CA ARG A 223 7.16 1.89 3.52
C ARG A 223 5.65 2.06 3.74
N ASN A 224 5.09 1.25 4.65
CA ASN A 224 3.66 1.29 4.95
C ASN A 224 3.26 2.63 5.58
N ALA A 225 4.06 3.15 6.52
CA ALA A 225 3.85 4.48 7.08
C ALA A 225 3.89 5.57 6.01
N GLY A 226 4.82 5.48 5.05
CA GLY A 226 4.90 6.40 3.91
C GLY A 226 3.64 6.38 3.02
N ILE A 227 3.11 5.19 2.71
CA ILE A 227 1.87 5.06 1.92
C ILE A 227 0.68 5.63 2.68
N LEU A 228 0.57 5.35 3.98
CA LEU A 228 -0.52 5.89 4.82
C LEU A 228 -0.43 7.40 4.96
N ALA A 229 0.77 7.97 5.14
CA ALA A 229 0.99 9.42 5.17
C ALA A 229 0.57 10.09 3.86
N TYR A 230 0.92 9.51 2.72
CA TYR A 230 0.46 10.00 1.41
C TYR A 230 -1.06 9.96 1.27
N SER A 231 -1.69 8.87 1.70
CA SER A 231 -3.15 8.73 1.68
C SER A 231 -3.84 9.72 2.62
N LEU A 232 -3.24 9.99 3.80
CA LEU A 232 -3.70 11.03 4.73
C LEU A 232 -3.61 12.43 4.09
N ALA A 233 -2.48 12.76 3.49
CA ALA A 233 -2.33 14.05 2.79
C ALA A 233 -3.40 14.22 1.71
N SER A 234 -3.68 13.17 0.92
CA SER A 234 -4.73 13.16 -0.08
C SER A 234 -6.13 13.34 0.52
N ALA A 235 -6.39 12.75 1.70
CA ALA A 235 -7.65 12.90 2.42
C ALA A 235 -7.86 14.32 2.92
N TYR A 236 -6.83 14.94 3.52
CA TYR A 236 -6.86 16.32 3.95
C TYR A 236 -7.04 17.30 2.78
N GLN A 237 -6.31 17.09 1.69
CA GLN A 237 -6.45 17.89 0.47
C GLN A 237 -7.87 17.82 -0.11
N GLY A 238 -8.49 16.65 -0.10
CA GLY A 238 -9.85 16.46 -0.61
C GLY A 238 -10.92 17.06 0.29
N LYS A 239 -10.63 17.20 1.61
CA LYS A 239 -11.52 17.79 2.58
C LYS A 239 -11.55 19.33 2.48
N GLY A 240 -10.49 19.98 1.97
CA GLY A 240 -10.31 21.45 1.87
C GLY A 240 -9.51 21.96 3.04
#